data_e9833df92966070c56d1f5129e428122
#
_entry.id   e9833df92966070c56d1f5129e428122
#
_cell.length_a   1.000
_cell.length_b   1.000
_cell.length_c   1.000
_cell.angle_alpha   90.00
_cell.angle_beta   90.00
_cell.angle_gamma   90.00
#
_symmetry.space_group_name_H-M   'P 1'
#
loop_
_entity.id
_entity.type
_entity.pdbx_description
1 polymer ?
#
loop_
_entity_poly.entity_id
_entity_poly.type
_entity_poly.pdbx_seq_one_letter_code
_entity_poly.pdbx_strand_id
1 'polypeptide(L)'
;MQVSNASFESVWYDFDQKPLKWHYPIGLLFDLHTDASKLPWALTMHFKDLPSDKILLKPTPDTMQDMFMSMVKEADFLCHGSTKKVMNLSKRDTTQLWQSLASDQYDAFRTVNQQLVEYSSQMKGIPLRIYLPDQCPVIQDLVSFHQTSSSEIPTISQVITKVIPTLDQDTLTELAVITHGIQLPLDTPIHWAYENLIFADNFLHFVIRVLHNKDVI
;
A
#
# COMPACT_ATOMS: atom_id res chain seq x y z
N MET A 1 38.58 7.47 11.15
CA MET A 1 37.62 6.48 11.68
C MET A 1 37.45 5.39 10.62
N GLN A 2 38.02 4.21 10.83
CA GLN A 2 37.80 3.07 9.94
C GLN A 2 36.39 2.59 10.20
N VAL A 3 35.51 2.73 9.21
CA VAL A 3 34.22 2.01 9.16
C VAL A 3 34.63 0.54 8.96
N SER A 4 34.65 -0.22 10.05
CA SER A 4 34.80 -1.68 9.98
C SER A 4 33.75 -2.22 8.99
N ASN A 5 34.11 -3.24 8.21
CA ASN A 5 33.21 -4.01 7.32
C ASN A 5 31.99 -4.56 8.10
N ALA A 6 31.06 -3.68 8.46
CA ALA A 6 29.73 -4.10 8.83
C ALA A 6 29.13 -4.71 7.56
N SER A 7 28.77 -5.99 7.60
CA SER A 7 28.13 -6.61 6.46
C SER A 7 26.86 -5.82 6.19
N PHE A 8 26.68 -5.32 4.97
CA PHE A 8 25.50 -4.55 4.57
C PHE A 8 24.17 -5.35 4.76
N GLU A 9 24.29 -6.61 5.10
CA GLU A 9 23.17 -7.54 5.36
C GLU A 9 22.40 -7.23 6.66
N SER A 10 22.99 -6.47 7.58
CA SER A 10 22.37 -6.11 8.87
C SER A 10 21.86 -4.66 8.93
N VAL A 11 21.87 -3.94 7.82
CA VAL A 11 21.36 -2.56 7.79
C VAL A 11 19.84 -2.56 7.86
N TRP A 12 19.31 -1.76 8.78
CA TRP A 12 17.86 -1.54 8.90
C TRP A 12 17.56 -0.13 9.40
N TYR A 13 16.30 0.28 9.29
CA TYR A 13 15.87 1.62 9.71
C TYR A 13 14.75 1.51 10.73
N ASP A 14 14.71 2.47 11.65
CA ASP A 14 13.58 2.71 12.52
C ASP A 14 13.11 4.16 12.48
N PHE A 15 11.88 4.35 12.92
CA PHE A 15 11.32 5.61 13.32
C PHE A 15 10.70 5.46 14.70
N ASP A 16 11.10 6.27 15.66
CA ASP A 16 10.63 6.24 17.04
C ASP A 16 10.66 4.81 17.64
N GLN A 17 11.81 4.14 17.50
CA GLN A 17 12.08 2.75 17.94
C GLN A 17 11.18 1.67 17.29
N LYS A 18 10.43 2.03 16.23
CA LYS A 18 9.63 1.09 15.45
C LYS A 18 10.38 0.72 14.18
N PRO A 19 10.81 -0.55 14.02
CA PRO A 19 11.50 -0.99 12.82
C PRO A 19 10.63 -0.84 11.57
N LEU A 20 11.22 -0.30 10.50
CA LEU A 20 10.52 -0.08 9.24
C LEU A 20 10.62 -1.32 8.34
N LYS A 21 9.49 -1.73 7.78
CA LYS A 21 9.39 -2.93 6.94
C LYS A 21 9.89 -2.67 5.52
N TRP A 22 10.87 -3.41 5.07
CA TRP A 22 11.49 -3.28 3.76
C TRP A 22 10.52 -3.38 2.57
N HIS A 23 9.51 -4.20 2.69
CA HIS A 23 8.56 -4.50 1.62
C HIS A 23 7.38 -3.53 1.53
N TYR A 24 7.34 -2.53 2.40
CA TYR A 24 6.32 -1.48 2.33
C TYR A 24 6.85 -0.29 1.51
N PRO A 25 6.00 0.32 0.67
CA PRO A 25 6.31 1.59 0.03
C PRO A 25 6.65 2.66 1.07
N ILE A 26 7.62 3.53 0.77
CA ILE A 26 8.07 4.56 1.71
C ILE A 26 6.93 5.52 2.08
N GLY A 27 6.06 5.86 1.13
CA GLY A 27 4.87 6.69 1.38
C GLY A 27 3.90 6.03 2.36
N LEU A 28 3.68 4.71 2.23
CA LEU A 28 2.87 3.95 3.17
C LEU A 28 3.49 3.93 4.57
N LEU A 29 4.82 3.75 4.67
CA LEU A 29 5.52 3.82 5.95
C LEU A 29 5.40 5.21 6.58
N PHE A 30 5.48 6.27 5.78
CA PHE A 30 5.25 7.63 6.25
C PHE A 30 3.82 7.79 6.80
N ASP A 31 2.82 7.38 6.04
CA ASP A 31 1.41 7.43 6.45
C ASP A 31 1.12 6.62 7.72
N LEU A 32 1.84 5.51 7.91
CA LEU A 32 1.70 4.65 9.10
C LEU A 32 2.30 5.27 10.37
N HIS A 33 3.39 6.01 10.25
CA HIS A 33 4.20 6.37 11.40
C HIS A 33 4.23 7.86 11.71
N THR A 34 3.92 8.73 10.74
CA THR A 34 4.08 10.18 10.90
C THR A 34 3.16 10.96 9.97
N ASP A 35 3.22 12.27 10.02
CA ASP A 35 2.43 13.22 9.23
C ASP A 35 3.31 14.38 8.73
N ALA A 36 2.73 15.25 7.90
CA ALA A 36 3.43 16.37 7.29
C ALA A 36 4.06 17.37 8.28
N SER A 37 3.57 17.43 9.53
CA SER A 37 4.13 18.30 10.57
C SER A 37 5.53 17.86 11.03
N LYS A 38 5.93 16.61 10.72
CA LYS A 38 7.21 16.00 11.10
C LYS A 38 8.21 15.97 9.94
N LEU A 39 7.98 16.73 8.89
CA LEU A 39 8.95 16.85 7.80
C LEU A 39 10.09 17.84 8.17
N PRO A 40 11.36 17.57 7.82
CA PRO A 40 11.83 16.35 7.14
C PRO A 40 11.74 15.11 8.04
N TRP A 41 11.31 13.97 7.46
CA TRP A 41 11.18 12.72 8.20
C TRP A 41 12.56 12.14 8.55
N ALA A 42 12.93 12.22 9.81
CA ALA A 42 14.21 11.75 10.31
C ALA A 42 14.15 10.28 10.70
N LEU A 43 14.94 9.43 10.06
CA LEU A 43 15.06 8.01 10.33
C LEU A 43 16.38 7.68 11.00
N THR A 44 16.38 6.70 11.90
CA THR A 44 17.60 6.15 12.48
C THR A 44 18.05 4.94 11.65
N MET A 45 19.33 4.94 11.23
CA MET A 45 19.93 3.80 10.52
C MET A 45 20.76 2.97 11.50
N HIS A 46 20.55 1.66 11.48
CA HIS A 46 21.30 0.68 12.27
C HIS A 46 22.13 -0.21 11.37
N PHE A 47 23.29 -0.66 11.90
CA PHE A 47 24.24 -1.53 11.18
C PHE A 47 24.40 -2.90 11.84
N LYS A 48 23.67 -3.18 12.90
CA LYS A 48 23.71 -4.40 13.70
C LYS A 48 22.39 -4.61 14.43
N ASP A 49 22.28 -5.73 15.13
CA ASP A 49 21.15 -6.05 16.01
C ASP A 49 19.80 -5.98 15.28
N LEU A 50 19.72 -6.58 14.08
CA LEU A 50 18.50 -6.63 13.29
C LEU A 50 17.38 -7.30 14.09
N PRO A 51 16.21 -6.65 14.27
CA PRO A 51 15.05 -7.25 14.95
C PRO A 51 14.33 -8.24 14.02
N SER A 52 14.93 -9.42 13.85
CA SER A 52 14.46 -10.46 12.90
C SER A 52 13.10 -11.06 13.24
N ASP A 53 12.61 -10.81 14.45
CA ASP A 53 11.25 -11.14 14.90
C ASP A 53 10.19 -10.14 14.38
N LYS A 54 10.60 -8.94 13.96
CA LYS A 54 9.71 -7.85 13.55
C LYS A 54 9.80 -7.50 12.08
N ILE A 55 10.99 -7.62 11.50
CA ILE A 55 11.24 -7.29 10.10
C ILE A 55 12.01 -8.39 9.39
N LEU A 56 11.78 -8.51 8.09
CA LEU A 56 12.55 -9.39 7.23
C LEU A 56 14.00 -8.91 7.14
N LEU A 57 14.93 -9.84 6.96
CA LEU A 57 16.30 -9.53 6.53
C LEU A 57 16.26 -8.69 5.25
N LYS A 58 17.24 -7.79 5.08
CA LYS A 58 17.35 -6.98 3.87
C LYS A 58 17.31 -7.91 2.65
N PRO A 59 16.26 -7.82 1.83
CA PRO A 59 16.16 -8.66 0.65
C PRO A 59 17.18 -8.23 -0.41
N THR A 60 17.62 -9.21 -1.22
CA THR A 60 18.37 -8.91 -2.43
C THR A 60 17.48 -8.22 -3.47
N PRO A 61 18.04 -7.53 -4.48
CA PRO A 61 17.25 -6.99 -5.59
C PRO A 61 16.32 -8.02 -6.24
N ASP A 62 16.77 -9.26 -6.41
CA ASP A 62 15.97 -10.35 -6.98
C ASP A 62 14.80 -10.71 -6.05
N THR A 63 15.04 -10.81 -4.74
CA THR A 63 13.98 -11.07 -3.76
C THR A 63 12.96 -9.93 -3.74
N MET A 64 13.40 -8.68 -3.86
CA MET A 64 12.48 -7.53 -3.94
C MET A 64 11.63 -7.59 -5.21
N GLN A 65 12.21 -7.95 -6.35
CA GLN A 65 11.47 -8.17 -7.60
C GLN A 65 10.42 -9.27 -7.43
N ASP A 66 10.80 -10.41 -6.85
CA ASP A 66 9.88 -11.54 -6.64
C ASP A 66 8.73 -11.16 -5.70
N MET A 67 9.01 -10.42 -4.63
CA MET A 67 7.99 -9.92 -3.71
C MET A 67 7.03 -8.97 -4.42
N PHE A 68 7.55 -8.00 -5.17
CA PHE A 68 6.74 -7.06 -5.94
C PHE A 68 5.86 -7.79 -6.95
N MET A 69 6.43 -8.68 -7.76
CA MET A 69 5.68 -9.46 -8.75
C MET A 69 4.64 -10.38 -8.10
N SER A 70 4.89 -10.87 -6.91
CA SER A 70 3.92 -11.66 -6.15
C SER A 70 2.73 -10.81 -5.72
N MET A 71 2.95 -9.58 -5.25
CA MET A 71 1.87 -8.65 -4.90
C MET A 71 1.03 -8.25 -6.12
N VAL A 72 1.68 -7.95 -7.25
CA VAL A 72 0.98 -7.64 -8.52
C VAL A 72 0.13 -8.82 -8.99
N LYS A 73 0.63 -10.06 -8.90
CA LYS A 73 -0.15 -11.27 -9.21
C LYS A 73 -1.33 -11.47 -8.27
N GLU A 74 -1.15 -11.18 -6.99
CA GLU A 74 -2.22 -11.26 -6.00
C GLU A 74 -3.33 -10.24 -6.31
N ALA A 75 -2.96 -8.99 -6.64
CA ALA A 75 -3.91 -7.98 -7.07
C ALA A 75 -4.68 -8.42 -8.34
N ASP A 76 -3.99 -8.93 -9.37
CA ASP A 76 -4.60 -9.44 -10.59
C ASP A 76 -5.59 -10.58 -10.28
N PHE A 77 -5.21 -11.50 -9.41
CA PHE A 77 -6.10 -12.60 -8.99
C PHE A 77 -7.35 -12.08 -8.26
N LEU A 78 -7.20 -11.15 -7.34
CA LEU A 78 -8.33 -10.55 -6.63
C LEU A 78 -9.25 -9.79 -7.59
N CYS A 79 -8.67 -8.95 -8.46
CA CYS A 79 -9.44 -8.15 -9.42
C CYS A 79 -10.20 -9.00 -10.43
N HIS A 80 -9.61 -10.09 -10.94
CA HIS A 80 -10.12 -10.81 -12.11
C HIS A 80 -10.43 -12.29 -11.85
N GLY A 81 -10.09 -12.82 -10.65
CA GLY A 81 -10.21 -14.25 -10.32
C GLY A 81 -9.19 -15.13 -11.04
N SER A 82 -8.16 -14.53 -11.64
CA SER A 82 -7.05 -15.23 -12.29
C SER A 82 -5.84 -14.32 -12.41
N THR A 83 -4.66 -14.91 -12.51
CA THR A 83 -3.39 -14.19 -12.71
C THR A 83 -3.01 -14.08 -14.20
N LYS A 84 -3.98 -14.26 -15.11
CA LYS A 84 -3.71 -14.36 -16.55
C LYS A 84 -3.15 -13.07 -17.14
N LYS A 85 -3.59 -11.91 -16.70
CA LYS A 85 -3.07 -10.64 -17.21
C LYS A 85 -1.58 -10.52 -16.92
N VAL A 86 -1.17 -10.76 -15.68
CA VAL A 86 0.25 -10.71 -15.29
C VAL A 86 1.07 -11.83 -15.95
N MET A 87 0.54 -13.05 -15.99
CA MET A 87 1.25 -14.20 -16.57
C MET A 87 1.41 -14.12 -18.10
N ASN A 88 0.56 -13.35 -18.78
CA ASN A 88 0.64 -13.10 -20.21
C ASN A 88 1.56 -11.93 -20.59
N LEU A 89 2.09 -11.20 -19.62
CA LEU A 89 3.09 -10.17 -19.90
C LEU A 89 4.29 -10.79 -20.59
N SER A 90 4.81 -10.11 -21.61
CA SER A 90 6.06 -10.53 -22.24
C SER A 90 7.21 -10.43 -21.23
N LYS A 91 8.29 -11.19 -21.46
CA LYS A 91 9.51 -11.08 -20.65
C LYS A 91 10.03 -9.62 -20.61
N ARG A 92 9.92 -8.91 -21.73
CA ARG A 92 10.29 -7.50 -21.84
C ARG A 92 9.44 -6.63 -20.91
N ASP A 93 8.11 -6.79 -20.95
CA ASP A 93 7.19 -5.99 -20.14
C ASP A 93 7.37 -6.29 -18.66
N THR A 94 7.53 -7.56 -18.26
CA THR A 94 7.83 -7.93 -16.88
C THR A 94 9.13 -7.29 -16.38
N THR A 95 10.17 -7.31 -17.21
CA THR A 95 11.46 -6.67 -16.89
C THR A 95 11.30 -5.16 -16.80
N GLN A 96 10.60 -4.55 -17.76
CA GLN A 96 10.35 -3.10 -17.76
C GLN A 96 9.55 -2.67 -16.54
N LEU A 97 8.50 -3.40 -16.15
CA LEU A 97 7.66 -3.09 -15.00
C LEU A 97 8.50 -2.97 -13.72
N TRP A 98 9.38 -3.94 -13.47
CA TRP A 98 10.24 -3.91 -12.30
C TRP A 98 11.35 -2.84 -12.41
N GLN A 99 12.08 -2.81 -13.53
CA GLN A 99 13.21 -1.89 -13.67
C GLN A 99 12.79 -0.42 -13.63
N SER A 100 11.66 -0.10 -14.23
CA SER A 100 11.14 1.27 -14.20
C SER A 100 10.70 1.69 -12.79
N LEU A 101 10.10 0.78 -12.01
CA LEU A 101 9.81 1.04 -10.60
C LEU A 101 11.10 1.23 -9.79
N ALA A 102 12.07 0.33 -9.95
CA ALA A 102 13.34 0.38 -9.22
C ALA A 102 14.21 1.60 -9.58
N SER A 103 13.98 2.22 -10.74
CA SER A 103 14.71 3.40 -11.24
C SER A 103 13.88 4.68 -11.25
N ASP A 104 12.71 4.67 -10.59
CA ASP A 104 11.79 5.82 -10.49
C ASP A 104 11.39 6.42 -11.86
N GLN A 105 11.10 5.55 -12.86
CA GLN A 105 10.71 5.93 -14.21
C GLN A 105 9.20 5.75 -14.41
N TYR A 106 8.42 6.70 -13.94
CA TYR A 106 6.96 6.63 -13.90
C TYR A 106 6.32 6.31 -15.26
N ASP A 107 6.68 7.00 -16.33
CA ASP A 107 6.05 6.81 -17.64
C ASP A 107 6.30 5.40 -18.19
N ALA A 108 7.52 4.88 -18.02
CA ALA A 108 7.87 3.52 -18.44
C ALA A 108 7.11 2.47 -17.60
N PHE A 109 6.97 2.70 -16.30
CA PHE A 109 6.16 1.87 -15.41
C PHE A 109 4.69 1.87 -15.84
N ARG A 110 4.10 3.06 -15.98
CA ARG A 110 2.69 3.24 -16.33
C ARG A 110 2.34 2.56 -17.66
N THR A 111 3.22 2.64 -18.65
CA THR A 111 3.00 2.02 -19.98
C THR A 111 2.68 0.52 -19.88
N VAL A 112 3.33 -0.19 -18.95
CA VAL A 112 3.05 -1.61 -18.72
C VAL A 112 1.92 -1.80 -17.72
N ASN A 113 1.95 -1.09 -16.59
CA ASN A 113 1.02 -1.29 -15.49
C ASN A 113 -0.44 -1.00 -15.86
N GLN A 114 -0.68 -0.02 -16.75
CA GLN A 114 -2.05 0.29 -17.21
C GLN A 114 -2.77 -0.91 -17.84
N GLN A 115 -2.05 -1.87 -18.45
CA GLN A 115 -2.63 -3.08 -19.02
C GLN A 115 -3.19 -4.01 -17.94
N LEU A 116 -2.67 -3.92 -16.72
CA LEU A 116 -3.07 -4.73 -15.57
C LEU A 116 -4.26 -4.14 -14.81
N VAL A 117 -4.28 -2.78 -14.70
CA VAL A 117 -5.24 -2.07 -13.85
C VAL A 117 -6.42 -1.46 -14.61
N GLU A 118 -6.42 -1.58 -15.95
CA GLU A 118 -7.51 -1.04 -16.75
C GLU A 118 -8.86 -1.58 -16.29
N TYR A 119 -9.76 -0.66 -15.93
CA TYR A 119 -11.11 -0.99 -15.51
C TYR A 119 -11.88 -1.69 -16.65
N SER A 120 -12.43 -2.82 -16.35
CA SER A 120 -13.22 -3.60 -17.31
C SER A 120 -14.47 -4.20 -16.65
N SER A 121 -15.47 -4.51 -17.44
CA SER A 121 -16.67 -5.22 -16.99
C SER A 121 -16.41 -6.62 -16.40
N GLN A 122 -15.21 -7.15 -16.60
CA GLN A 122 -14.77 -8.43 -16.05
C GLN A 122 -14.15 -8.31 -14.66
N MET A 123 -13.94 -7.09 -14.18
CA MET A 123 -13.36 -6.82 -12.87
C MET A 123 -14.35 -7.21 -11.77
N LYS A 124 -13.93 -8.06 -10.84
CA LYS A 124 -14.74 -8.55 -9.71
C LYS A 124 -14.84 -7.52 -8.59
N GLY A 125 -13.80 -6.74 -8.41
CA GLY A 125 -13.70 -5.73 -7.36
C GLY A 125 -12.34 -5.08 -7.26
N ILE A 126 -12.20 -4.21 -6.28
CA ILE A 126 -10.99 -3.45 -5.99
C ILE A 126 -10.23 -4.12 -4.83
N PRO A 127 -8.95 -4.49 -5.00
CA PRO A 127 -8.15 -5.03 -3.92
C PRO A 127 -7.76 -3.91 -2.96
N LEU A 128 -8.07 -4.09 -1.68
CA LEU A 128 -7.89 -3.11 -0.63
C LEU A 128 -7.08 -3.68 0.52
N ARG A 129 -6.17 -2.88 1.06
CA ARG A 129 -5.47 -3.13 2.32
C ARG A 129 -5.72 -1.98 3.27
N ILE A 130 -6.21 -2.29 4.47
CA ILE A 130 -6.46 -1.32 5.53
C ILE A 130 -5.48 -1.56 6.67
N TYR A 131 -4.85 -0.49 7.11
CA TYR A 131 -3.89 -0.47 8.20
C TYR A 131 -4.49 0.30 9.36
N LEU A 132 -4.65 -0.39 10.49
CA LEU A 132 -5.15 0.17 11.73
C LEU A 132 -3.97 0.58 12.65
N PRO A 133 -4.19 1.50 13.62
CA PRO A 133 -3.18 1.85 14.60
C PRO A 133 -2.76 0.67 15.48
N ASP A 134 -1.73 0.88 16.32
CA ASP A 134 -1.31 -0.04 17.37
C ASP A 134 -0.87 -1.44 16.92
N GLN A 135 -0.23 -1.53 15.74
CA GLN A 135 0.31 -2.76 15.18
C GLN A 135 -0.75 -3.86 14.94
N CYS A 136 -2.00 -3.47 14.76
CA CYS A 136 -3.05 -4.39 14.35
C CYS A 136 -2.64 -5.12 13.05
N PRO A 137 -3.07 -6.38 12.85
CA PRO A 137 -2.90 -7.05 11.58
C PRO A 137 -3.48 -6.23 10.42
N VAL A 138 -2.82 -6.27 9.27
CA VAL A 138 -3.33 -5.66 8.05
C VAL A 138 -4.61 -6.38 7.63
N ILE A 139 -5.66 -5.63 7.38
CA ILE A 139 -6.91 -6.16 6.85
C ILE A 139 -6.83 -6.09 5.33
N GLN A 140 -6.94 -7.22 4.66
CA GLN A 140 -7.01 -7.29 3.20
C GLN A 140 -8.38 -7.78 2.79
N ASP A 141 -9.02 -7.07 1.87
CA ASP A 141 -10.34 -7.41 1.36
C ASP A 141 -10.48 -7.05 -0.12
N LEU A 142 -11.52 -7.59 -0.74
CA LEU A 142 -11.95 -7.27 -2.10
C LEU A 142 -13.26 -6.50 -2.05
N VAL A 143 -13.23 -5.25 -2.47
CA VAL A 143 -14.45 -4.44 -2.61
C VAL A 143 -15.18 -4.83 -3.88
N SER A 144 -16.15 -5.74 -3.76
CA SER A 144 -16.89 -6.29 -4.90
C SER A 144 -17.92 -5.31 -5.46
N PHE A 145 -18.00 -5.19 -6.79
CA PHE A 145 -18.99 -4.36 -7.48
C PHE A 145 -20.38 -5.02 -7.56
N HIS A 146 -20.46 -6.36 -7.41
CA HIS A 146 -21.67 -7.14 -7.66
C HIS A 146 -22.59 -7.34 -6.46
N GLN A 147 -22.25 -6.82 -5.27
CA GLN A 147 -22.99 -7.07 -4.03
C GLN A 147 -23.95 -5.95 -3.61
N THR A 148 -24.01 -4.84 -4.34
CA THR A 148 -24.97 -3.77 -4.05
C THR A 148 -26.17 -3.88 -4.97
N SER A 149 -27.36 -4.01 -4.37
CA SER A 149 -28.67 -3.97 -5.07
C SER A 149 -28.94 -2.58 -5.68
N SER A 150 -28.13 -1.60 -5.38
CA SER A 150 -28.13 -0.25 -5.94
C SER A 150 -27.02 -0.14 -6.98
N SER A 151 -27.29 0.50 -8.10
CA SER A 151 -26.32 0.82 -9.13
C SER A 151 -25.29 1.90 -8.70
N GLU A 152 -25.27 2.24 -7.42
CA GLU A 152 -24.40 3.28 -6.87
C GLU A 152 -23.02 2.72 -6.50
N ILE A 153 -21.99 3.45 -6.89
CA ILE A 153 -20.60 3.16 -6.54
C ILE A 153 -20.42 3.46 -5.04
N PRO A 154 -19.94 2.50 -4.23
CA PRO A 154 -19.78 2.73 -2.80
C PRO A 154 -18.73 3.79 -2.50
N THR A 155 -18.95 4.55 -1.44
CA THR A 155 -17.99 5.52 -0.89
C THR A 155 -16.97 4.82 0.02
N ILE A 156 -15.88 5.52 0.34
CA ILE A 156 -14.87 5.04 1.29
C ILE A 156 -15.51 4.68 2.63
N SER A 157 -16.42 5.52 3.14
CA SER A 157 -17.10 5.27 4.42
C SER A 157 -17.89 3.95 4.38
N GLN A 158 -18.67 3.72 3.32
CA GLN A 158 -19.44 2.48 3.15
C GLN A 158 -18.55 1.23 3.03
N VAL A 159 -17.40 1.39 2.36
CA VAL A 159 -16.42 0.30 2.25
C VAL A 159 -15.81 -0.03 3.60
N ILE A 160 -15.36 0.97 4.35
CA ILE A 160 -14.71 0.75 5.66
C ILE A 160 -15.67 0.13 6.65
N THR A 161 -16.90 0.63 6.77
CA THR A 161 -17.91 0.06 7.68
C THR A 161 -18.33 -1.36 7.29
N LYS A 162 -18.26 -1.71 6.02
CA LYS A 162 -18.48 -3.09 5.55
C LYS A 162 -17.34 -4.02 5.92
N VAL A 163 -16.09 -3.56 5.72
CA VAL A 163 -14.87 -4.37 5.97
C VAL A 163 -14.59 -4.48 7.47
N ILE A 164 -14.90 -3.42 8.22
CA ILE A 164 -14.72 -3.36 9.68
C ILE A 164 -16.05 -3.03 10.34
N PRO A 165 -16.93 -4.03 10.53
CA PRO A 165 -18.29 -3.80 11.03
C PRO A 165 -18.37 -3.24 12.46
N THR A 166 -17.27 -3.24 13.18
CA THR A 166 -17.17 -2.63 14.52
C THR A 166 -17.01 -1.12 14.48
N LEU A 167 -16.71 -0.55 13.32
CA LEU A 167 -16.66 0.90 13.10
C LEU A 167 -18.02 1.37 12.58
N ASP A 168 -18.80 1.99 13.43
CA ASP A 168 -20.03 2.68 13.01
C ASP A 168 -19.72 4.04 12.36
N GLN A 169 -20.76 4.68 11.82
CA GLN A 169 -20.59 5.96 11.12
C GLN A 169 -20.12 7.09 12.06
N ASP A 170 -20.54 7.07 13.32
CA ASP A 170 -20.18 8.10 14.29
C ASP A 170 -18.69 7.97 14.63
N THR A 171 -18.23 6.77 14.94
CA THR A 171 -16.81 6.48 15.19
C THR A 171 -15.96 6.83 13.96
N LEU A 172 -16.45 6.56 12.74
CA LEU A 172 -15.73 6.82 11.51
C LEU A 172 -15.47 8.33 11.30
N THR A 173 -16.35 9.21 11.78
CA THR A 173 -16.14 10.66 11.69
C THR A 173 -14.99 11.17 12.56
N GLU A 174 -14.58 10.40 13.55
CA GLU A 174 -13.43 10.69 14.42
C GLU A 174 -12.10 10.14 13.86
N LEU A 175 -12.14 9.51 12.69
CA LEU A 175 -11.01 8.88 12.05
C LEU A 175 -10.61 9.60 10.76
N ALA A 176 -9.32 9.61 10.48
CA ALA A 176 -8.77 10.00 9.18
C ALA A 176 -8.44 8.75 8.37
N VAL A 177 -8.86 8.74 7.11
CA VAL A 177 -8.43 7.76 6.10
C VAL A 177 -7.36 8.40 5.25
N ILE A 178 -6.15 7.88 5.31
CA ILE A 178 -4.97 8.47 4.68
C ILE A 178 -4.41 7.52 3.62
N THR A 179 -4.02 8.08 2.49
CA THR A 179 -3.24 7.39 1.45
C THR A 179 -2.35 8.41 0.75
N HIS A 180 -1.13 8.05 0.40
CA HIS A 180 -0.14 8.93 -0.24
C HIS A 180 0.05 10.30 0.49
N GLY A 181 -0.05 10.32 1.82
CA GLY A 181 0.02 11.55 2.61
C GLY A 181 -1.23 12.44 2.55
N ILE A 182 -2.30 11.98 1.91
CA ILE A 182 -3.54 12.73 1.70
C ILE A 182 -4.65 12.13 2.56
N GLN A 183 -5.30 12.97 3.37
CA GLN A 183 -6.53 12.59 4.03
C GLN A 183 -7.68 12.62 3.03
N LEU A 184 -8.35 11.49 2.84
CA LEU A 184 -9.47 11.37 1.92
C LEU A 184 -10.80 11.71 2.60
N PRO A 185 -11.67 12.49 1.94
CA PRO A 185 -13.06 12.63 2.35
C PRO A 185 -13.76 11.25 2.35
N LEU A 186 -14.57 11.00 3.37
CA LEU A 186 -15.25 9.72 3.55
C LEU A 186 -16.32 9.44 2.48
N ASP A 187 -16.83 10.46 1.82
CA ASP A 187 -17.78 10.41 0.72
C ASP A 187 -17.12 10.19 -0.65
N THR A 188 -15.77 10.11 -0.71
CA THR A 188 -15.04 9.83 -1.95
C THR A 188 -15.47 8.46 -2.50
N PRO A 189 -15.88 8.39 -3.81
CA PRO A 189 -16.18 7.11 -4.43
C PRO A 189 -14.95 6.20 -4.48
N ILE A 190 -15.09 4.94 -4.07
CA ILE A 190 -13.97 3.99 -4.03
C ILE A 190 -13.35 3.75 -5.42
N HIS A 191 -14.16 3.81 -6.46
CA HIS A 191 -13.72 3.66 -7.84
C HIS A 191 -12.75 4.79 -8.24
N TRP A 192 -13.09 6.03 -7.89
CA TRP A 192 -12.20 7.17 -8.13
C TRP A 192 -10.85 6.99 -7.39
N ALA A 193 -10.91 6.52 -6.13
CA ALA A 193 -9.69 6.24 -5.37
C ALA A 193 -8.84 5.16 -6.05
N TYR A 194 -9.46 4.10 -6.58
CA TYR A 194 -8.76 3.04 -7.31
C TYR A 194 -8.09 3.56 -8.59
N GLU A 195 -8.78 4.38 -9.37
CA GLU A 195 -8.23 4.90 -10.63
C GLU A 195 -7.06 5.87 -10.43
N ASN A 196 -7.04 6.59 -9.30
CA ASN A 196 -6.11 7.70 -9.10
C ASN A 196 -5.07 7.46 -7.99
N LEU A 197 -5.30 6.54 -7.05
CA LEU A 197 -4.52 6.42 -5.82
C LEU A 197 -4.03 4.98 -5.52
N ILE A 198 -4.06 4.08 -6.51
CA ILE A 198 -3.47 2.75 -6.32
C ILE A 198 -1.95 2.85 -6.21
N PHE A 199 -1.37 1.96 -5.41
CA PHE A 199 0.07 1.82 -5.32
C PHE A 199 0.63 0.98 -6.48
N ALA A 200 1.96 0.93 -6.58
CA ALA A 200 2.63 0.18 -7.66
C ALA A 200 2.31 -1.32 -7.65
N ASP A 201 1.92 -1.88 -6.51
CA ASP A 201 1.48 -3.28 -6.37
C ASP A 201 0.02 -3.52 -6.78
N ASN A 202 -0.66 -2.48 -7.27
CA ASN A 202 -2.05 -2.47 -7.73
C ASN A 202 -3.11 -2.67 -6.63
N PHE A 203 -2.73 -2.48 -5.35
CA PHE A 203 -3.66 -2.37 -4.24
C PHE A 203 -3.98 -0.91 -3.91
N LEU A 204 -5.18 -0.65 -3.39
CA LEU A 204 -5.42 0.52 -2.56
C LEU A 204 -4.90 0.25 -1.15
N HIS A 205 -4.15 1.19 -0.59
CA HIS A 205 -3.68 1.13 0.79
C HIS A 205 -4.29 2.29 1.56
N PHE A 206 -5.10 2.00 2.57
CA PHE A 206 -5.68 2.99 3.46
C PHE A 206 -5.09 2.85 4.86
N VAL A 207 -4.51 3.91 5.36
CA VAL A 207 -4.10 4.03 6.76
C VAL A 207 -5.19 4.74 7.52
N ILE A 208 -5.68 4.12 8.60
CA ILE A 208 -6.70 4.72 9.47
C ILE A 208 -6.02 5.26 10.72
N ARG A 209 -6.29 6.52 11.03
CA ARG A 209 -5.79 7.21 12.23
C ARG A 209 -6.91 7.85 13.00
N VAL A 210 -6.75 7.93 14.31
CA VAL A 210 -7.63 8.73 15.17
C VAL A 210 -7.30 10.20 14.99
N LEU A 211 -8.31 11.02 14.67
CA LEU A 211 -8.19 12.46 14.63
C LEU A 211 -8.03 12.97 16.07
N HIS A 212 -6.85 13.47 16.40
CA HIS A 212 -6.68 14.20 17.65
C HIS A 212 -7.22 15.61 17.43
N ASN A 213 -8.05 16.11 18.36
CA ASN A 213 -8.73 17.43 18.34
C ASN A 213 -7.81 18.66 18.14
N LYS A 214 -6.62 18.51 17.60
CA LYS A 214 -5.68 19.58 17.27
C LYS A 214 -5.48 19.81 15.76
N ASP A 215 -6.07 18.96 14.90
CA ASP A 215 -5.82 18.98 13.46
C ASP A 215 -6.99 19.59 12.66
N VAL A 216 -7.97 20.21 13.36
CA VAL A 216 -9.02 21.00 12.71
C VAL A 216 -8.52 22.45 12.63
N ILE A 217 -7.90 22.79 11.51
CA ILE A 217 -7.65 24.17 11.10
C ILE A 217 -8.55 24.48 9.91
#